data_9662e03c84cd764bbd877cd5acc9d94e
#
_entry.id   9662e03c84cd764bbd877cd5acc9d94e
#
_cell.length_a   1.000
_cell.length_b   1.000
_cell.length_c   1.000
_cell.angle_alpha   90.00
_cell.angle_beta   90.00
_cell.angle_gamma   90.00
#
_symmetry.space_group_name_H-M   'P 1'
#
loop_
_entity.id
_entity.type
_entity.pdbx_description
1 polymer ?
#
loop_
_entity_poly.entity_id
_entity_poly.type
_entity_poly.pdbx_seq_one_letter_code
_entity_poly.pdbx_strand_id
1 'polypeptide(L)'
;TLSLAAEPESEAAEQAVEAADPQGATVRTEEPPAPAPRTDPVAQLALAAGYDDPEAWWEDAVELRTDGDPFDALTEAMAELRAGTGEDDPETLRREAHMRQQLRAAVKSGYARIAVVCGAWHAPALTGRLPAASADARLLARPRKTTTELTWVPWTHSRLAFASGYGAGVASPGWYAHLFTATDAPIARWFTGVAGVLREHDLPVSTAHVIESVRLAEALAALRGRPLPGLSEVSEAAWSVMCDGNPVTLDLVTRGAVVGESLGEVPESVPTVPLDTDLRARARTLRLKFSAEQKLVSLDLRKPSDLAKSQLFRQLAILGVGWGTPDAARSTGTFKEVWNLQWQPEFAVRLIDASRHGNTVPSAASAALLEPIGTLPAITAAVEQALLAGLDDALPPLLVA
;
A
#
# COMPACT_ATOMS: atom_id res chain seq x y z
N THR A 1 -7.70 9.50 -14.18
CA THR A 1 -6.72 9.33 -13.12
C THR A 1 -5.39 9.88 -13.61
N LEU A 2 -4.99 11.08 -13.20
CA LEU A 2 -3.63 11.54 -13.34
C LEU A 2 -2.88 11.03 -12.11
N SER A 3 -2.14 9.95 -12.25
CA SER A 3 -1.03 9.68 -11.37
C SER A 3 0.12 10.56 -11.85
N LEU A 4 0.38 11.65 -11.16
CA LEU A 4 1.67 12.29 -11.24
C LEU A 4 2.60 11.40 -10.45
N ALA A 5 3.57 10.79 -11.14
CA ALA A 5 4.64 10.07 -10.48
C ALA A 5 5.28 11.02 -9.45
N ALA A 6 5.26 10.65 -8.19
CA ALA A 6 6.12 11.27 -7.20
C ALA A 6 7.54 10.96 -7.66
N GLU A 7 8.39 11.97 -7.74
CA GLU A 7 9.82 11.74 -7.92
C GLU A 7 10.30 10.86 -6.75
N PRO A 8 11.14 9.85 -6.98
CA PRO A 8 11.67 9.04 -5.90
C PRO A 8 12.47 9.97 -4.96
N GLU A 9 12.03 10.06 -3.72
CA GLU A 9 12.88 10.63 -2.67
C GLU A 9 14.16 9.80 -2.64
N SER A 10 15.28 10.44 -2.95
CA SER A 10 16.58 9.80 -2.97
C SER A 10 16.95 9.45 -1.52
N GLU A 11 16.92 8.17 -1.21
CA GLU A 11 17.73 7.59 -0.15
C GLU A 11 19.21 7.64 -0.56
N ALA A 12 19.79 8.81 -0.51
CA ALA A 12 21.21 9.03 -0.71
C ALA A 12 21.70 10.14 0.21
N ALA A 13 21.61 9.90 1.50
CA ALA A 13 22.25 10.71 2.49
C ALA A 13 22.87 9.80 3.57
N GLU A 14 23.92 9.04 3.17
CA GLU A 14 24.94 8.56 4.08
C GLU A 14 26.07 7.93 3.25
N GLN A 15 27.06 8.72 2.94
CA GLN A 15 28.49 8.40 2.84
C GLN A 15 29.20 9.42 1.94
N ALA A 16 29.42 10.61 2.47
CA ALA A 16 30.44 11.49 1.94
C ALA A 16 31.76 11.18 2.67
N VAL A 17 32.61 10.40 2.04
CA VAL A 17 34.02 10.33 2.40
C VAL A 17 34.71 11.56 1.85
N GLU A 18 35.26 12.33 2.75
CA GLU A 18 36.06 13.53 2.56
C GLU A 18 37.30 13.22 1.73
N ALA A 19 37.39 13.77 0.52
CA ALA A 19 38.62 13.89 -0.24
C ALA A 19 38.83 15.39 -0.52
N ALA A 20 39.75 15.97 0.20
CA ALA A 20 40.17 17.35 0.02
C ALA A 20 40.97 17.52 -1.27
N ASP A 21 40.54 18.41 -2.14
CA ASP A 21 41.34 18.96 -3.25
C ASP A 21 41.47 20.48 -3.08
N PRO A 22 42.71 21.03 -3.06
CA PRO A 22 42.94 22.41 -2.67
C PRO A 22 43.07 23.32 -3.90
N GLN A 23 42.06 23.58 -4.67
CA GLN A 23 41.96 24.75 -5.56
C GLN A 23 40.63 24.69 -6.37
N GLY A 24 39.66 25.46 -5.99
CA GLY A 24 38.49 25.62 -6.84
C GLY A 24 37.31 26.27 -6.12
N ALA A 25 36.89 27.38 -6.59
CA ALA A 25 35.72 28.09 -6.09
C ALA A 25 34.50 27.18 -5.99
N THR A 26 34.01 26.93 -4.78
CA THR A 26 32.76 26.25 -4.52
C THR A 26 31.58 27.09 -5.00
N VAL A 27 31.03 26.78 -6.15
CA VAL A 27 29.67 27.18 -6.50
C VAL A 27 28.75 26.40 -5.57
N ARG A 28 28.28 27.03 -4.52
CA ARG A 28 27.14 26.51 -3.75
C ARG A 28 25.91 26.55 -4.69
N THR A 29 25.54 25.43 -5.26
CA THR A 29 24.20 25.22 -5.74
C THR A 29 23.31 25.18 -4.50
N GLU A 30 22.59 26.27 -4.23
CA GLU A 30 21.52 26.25 -3.24
C GLU A 30 20.49 25.23 -3.76
N GLU A 31 20.40 24.09 -3.09
CA GLU A 31 19.25 23.20 -3.24
C GLU A 31 17.99 24.02 -2.95
N PRO A 32 16.96 23.95 -3.80
CA PRO A 32 15.72 24.61 -3.48
C PRO A 32 15.22 24.08 -2.13
N PRO A 33 14.74 24.97 -1.23
CA PRO A 33 14.26 24.56 0.07
C PRO A 33 13.19 23.47 -0.11
N ALA A 34 13.31 22.38 0.65
CA ALA A 34 12.33 21.31 0.68
C ALA A 34 10.95 21.94 0.86
N PRO A 35 9.92 21.53 0.09
CA PRO A 35 8.60 22.09 0.21
C PRO A 35 8.13 21.92 1.65
N ALA A 36 7.63 22.99 2.25
CA ALA A 36 7.10 22.97 3.61
C ALA A 36 6.08 21.82 3.74
N PRO A 37 6.09 21.07 4.85
CA PRO A 37 5.18 19.96 5.04
C PRO A 37 3.74 20.49 4.86
N ARG A 38 3.03 19.95 3.86
CA ARG A 38 1.65 20.32 3.60
C ARG A 38 0.81 19.83 4.77
N THR A 39 0.19 20.75 5.49
CA THR A 39 -0.66 20.41 6.62
C THR A 39 -1.88 19.64 6.10
N ASP A 40 -2.16 18.48 6.69
CA ASP A 40 -3.34 17.69 6.35
C ASP A 40 -4.62 18.49 6.65
N PRO A 41 -5.47 18.77 5.65
CA PRO A 41 -6.70 19.53 5.84
C PRO A 41 -7.68 18.85 6.79
N VAL A 42 -7.73 17.50 6.78
CA VAL A 42 -8.59 16.73 7.69
C VAL A 42 -8.14 16.89 9.12
N ALA A 43 -6.82 16.84 9.37
CA ALA A 43 -6.26 17.11 10.68
C ALA A 43 -6.55 18.54 11.17
N GLN A 44 -6.56 19.53 10.28
CA GLN A 44 -6.96 20.91 10.65
C GLN A 44 -8.43 20.99 11.07
N LEU A 45 -9.33 20.33 10.35
CA LEU A 45 -10.75 20.28 10.69
C LEU A 45 -10.97 19.56 12.03
N ALA A 46 -10.30 18.45 12.24
CA ALA A 46 -10.34 17.71 13.50
C ALA A 46 -9.91 18.59 14.68
N LEU A 47 -8.75 19.25 14.54
CA LEU A 47 -8.24 20.17 15.57
C LEU A 47 -9.19 21.34 15.83
N ALA A 48 -9.77 21.93 14.79
CA ALA A 48 -10.76 23.00 14.92
C ALA A 48 -12.05 22.52 15.61
N ALA A 49 -12.40 21.26 15.47
CA ALA A 49 -13.54 20.62 16.14
C ALA A 49 -13.20 20.12 17.57
N GLY A 50 -11.93 20.28 18.03
CA GLY A 50 -11.50 19.89 19.36
C GLY A 50 -11.04 18.42 19.48
N TYR A 51 -10.70 17.78 18.36
CA TYR A 51 -10.17 16.42 18.35
C TYR A 51 -8.65 16.46 18.18
N ASP A 52 -7.95 15.64 18.97
CA ASP A 52 -6.50 15.41 18.85
C ASP A 52 -6.18 14.36 17.78
N ASP A 53 -7.17 13.50 17.43
CA ASP A 53 -7.05 12.43 16.45
C ASP A 53 -7.97 12.71 15.23
N PRO A 54 -7.41 12.89 14.04
CA PRO A 54 -8.20 13.09 12.80
C PRO A 54 -9.08 11.89 12.44
N GLU A 55 -8.67 10.66 12.75
CA GLU A 55 -9.48 9.45 12.50
C GLU A 55 -10.72 9.43 13.40
N ALA A 56 -10.55 9.73 14.69
CA ALA A 56 -11.69 9.80 15.62
C ALA A 56 -12.69 10.89 15.20
N TRP A 57 -12.20 12.06 14.73
CA TRP A 57 -13.08 13.09 14.18
C TRP A 57 -13.80 12.60 12.92
N TRP A 58 -13.10 11.94 12.00
CA TRP A 58 -13.70 11.40 10.77
C TRP A 58 -14.77 10.35 11.10
N GLU A 59 -14.50 9.47 12.04
CA GLU A 59 -15.45 8.46 12.48
C GLU A 59 -16.74 9.11 13.00
N ASP A 60 -16.66 10.14 13.84
CA ASP A 60 -17.82 10.82 14.39
C ASP A 60 -18.53 11.73 13.37
N ALA A 61 -17.77 12.45 12.54
CA ALA A 61 -18.33 13.43 11.62
C ALA A 61 -18.89 12.79 10.33
N VAL A 62 -18.37 11.62 9.92
CA VAL A 62 -18.69 11.00 8.64
C VAL A 62 -19.25 9.59 8.79
N GLU A 63 -18.52 8.68 9.45
CA GLU A 63 -18.84 7.24 9.42
C GLU A 63 -20.03 6.88 10.33
N LEU A 64 -20.12 7.44 11.51
CA LEU A 64 -21.19 7.18 12.49
C LEU A 64 -22.38 8.12 12.35
N ARG A 65 -22.36 8.99 11.36
CA ARG A 65 -23.45 9.93 11.14
C ARG A 65 -24.69 9.20 10.62
N THR A 66 -25.82 9.46 11.25
CA THR A 66 -27.11 8.82 10.90
C THR A 66 -28.00 9.71 10.02
N ASP A 67 -27.63 10.97 9.81
CA ASP A 67 -28.44 11.97 9.11
C ASP A 67 -27.63 12.80 8.13
N GLY A 68 -28.24 13.10 6.98
CA GLY A 68 -27.68 14.01 5.97
C GLY A 68 -26.51 13.44 5.15
N ASP A 69 -26.04 14.26 4.21
CA ASP A 69 -24.84 13.98 3.41
C ASP A 69 -23.65 14.73 4.00
N PRO A 70 -22.64 14.05 4.56
CA PRO A 70 -21.47 14.72 5.15
C PRO A 70 -20.58 15.41 4.11
N PHE A 71 -20.66 15.00 2.83
CA PHE A 71 -19.73 15.48 1.80
C PHE A 71 -20.00 16.94 1.39
N ASP A 72 -21.24 17.41 1.44
CA ASP A 72 -21.54 18.81 1.19
C ASP A 72 -20.92 19.71 2.28
N ALA A 73 -21.10 19.36 3.55
CA ALA A 73 -20.51 20.09 4.67
C ALA A 73 -18.96 20.04 4.64
N LEU A 74 -18.37 18.89 4.29
CA LEU A 74 -16.92 18.77 4.09
C LEU A 74 -16.42 19.65 2.96
N THR A 75 -17.17 19.73 1.85
CA THR A 75 -16.81 20.58 0.72
C THR A 75 -16.82 22.06 1.10
N GLU A 76 -17.82 22.51 1.86
CA GLU A 76 -17.87 23.88 2.38
C GLU A 76 -16.71 24.17 3.35
N ALA A 77 -16.43 23.25 4.28
CA ALA A 77 -15.30 23.39 5.21
C ALA A 77 -13.95 23.46 4.47
N MET A 78 -13.76 22.64 3.44
CA MET A 78 -12.55 22.71 2.59
C MET A 78 -12.47 24.04 1.82
N ALA A 79 -13.59 24.59 1.37
CA ALA A 79 -13.61 25.90 0.71
C ALA A 79 -13.13 27.01 1.64
N GLU A 80 -13.59 27.03 2.90
CA GLU A 80 -13.17 27.98 3.92
C GLU A 80 -11.69 27.83 4.28
N LEU A 81 -11.20 26.61 4.45
CA LEU A 81 -9.78 26.37 4.70
C LEU A 81 -8.91 26.91 3.55
N ARG A 82 -9.31 26.64 2.31
CA ARG A 82 -8.60 27.15 1.12
C ARG A 82 -8.58 28.67 1.05
N ALA A 83 -9.68 29.31 1.38
CA ALA A 83 -9.75 30.78 1.41
C ALA A 83 -8.75 31.38 2.42
N GLY A 84 -8.45 30.66 3.50
CA GLY A 84 -7.48 31.07 4.53
C GLY A 84 -6.01 30.81 4.17
N THR A 85 -5.71 29.96 3.18
CA THR A 85 -4.32 29.55 2.84
C THR A 85 -3.66 30.39 1.75
N GLY A 86 -4.36 31.35 1.12
CA GLY A 86 -3.84 32.16 0.04
C GLY A 86 -4.01 31.52 -1.35
N GLU A 87 -3.12 31.84 -2.29
CA GLU A 87 -3.21 31.30 -3.65
C GLU A 87 -2.78 29.82 -3.70
N ASP A 88 -3.56 29.02 -4.44
CA ASP A 88 -3.20 27.63 -4.73
C ASP A 88 -1.93 27.56 -5.57
N ASP A 89 -1.10 26.55 -5.30
CA ASP A 89 0.10 26.32 -6.09
C ASP A 89 -0.23 25.96 -7.56
N PRO A 90 0.67 26.29 -8.51
CA PRO A 90 0.41 26.05 -9.94
C PRO A 90 0.13 24.59 -10.30
N GLU A 91 0.62 23.65 -9.53
CA GLU A 91 0.38 22.22 -9.77
C GLU A 91 -1.04 21.84 -9.35
N THR A 92 -1.50 22.28 -8.20
CA THR A 92 -2.89 22.12 -7.74
C THR A 92 -3.86 22.69 -8.77
N LEU A 93 -3.62 23.89 -9.28
CA LEU A 93 -4.46 24.52 -10.31
C LEU A 93 -4.50 23.70 -11.60
N ARG A 94 -3.38 23.12 -12.04
CA ARG A 94 -3.34 22.24 -13.22
C ARG A 94 -4.09 20.93 -12.98
N ARG A 95 -3.92 20.31 -11.83
CA ARG A 95 -4.66 19.08 -11.46
C ARG A 95 -6.17 19.33 -11.52
N GLU A 96 -6.62 20.40 -10.93
CA GLU A 96 -8.04 20.78 -10.91
C GLU A 96 -8.57 21.15 -12.31
N ALA A 97 -7.79 21.87 -13.13
CA ALA A 97 -8.14 22.13 -14.50
C ALA A 97 -8.34 20.84 -15.31
N HIS A 98 -7.48 19.84 -15.07
CA HIS A 98 -7.63 18.52 -15.69
C HIS A 98 -8.86 17.78 -15.17
N MET A 99 -9.09 17.75 -13.87
CA MET A 99 -10.29 17.13 -13.27
C MET A 99 -11.56 17.75 -13.84
N ARG A 100 -11.65 19.09 -13.94
CA ARG A 100 -12.78 19.79 -14.56
C ARG A 100 -12.93 19.45 -16.06
N GLN A 101 -11.82 19.25 -16.79
CA GLN A 101 -11.87 18.81 -18.17
C GLN A 101 -12.50 17.41 -18.29
N GLN A 102 -12.10 16.47 -17.44
CA GLN A 102 -12.67 15.13 -17.42
C GLN A 102 -14.15 15.15 -17.02
N LEU A 103 -14.50 15.93 -15.99
CA LEU A 103 -15.89 16.10 -15.57
C LEU A 103 -16.77 16.62 -16.71
N ARG A 104 -16.32 17.65 -17.45
CA ARG A 104 -17.07 18.16 -18.62
C ARG A 104 -17.18 17.12 -19.72
N ALA A 105 -16.16 16.31 -19.94
CA ALA A 105 -16.21 15.22 -20.92
C ALA A 105 -17.24 14.17 -20.51
N ALA A 106 -17.27 13.77 -19.23
CA ALA A 106 -18.26 12.84 -18.70
C ALA A 106 -19.70 13.37 -18.85
N VAL A 107 -19.93 14.66 -18.49
CA VAL A 107 -21.24 15.32 -18.68
C VAL A 107 -21.64 15.30 -20.17
N LYS A 108 -20.70 15.64 -21.08
CA LYS A 108 -20.97 15.63 -22.51
C LYS A 108 -21.28 14.23 -23.07
N SER A 109 -20.75 13.18 -22.44
CA SER A 109 -21.03 11.79 -22.83
C SER A 109 -22.45 11.33 -22.47
N GLY A 110 -23.23 12.16 -21.75
CA GLY A 110 -24.64 11.90 -21.46
C GLY A 110 -24.90 10.88 -20.35
N TYR A 111 -23.93 10.64 -19.46
CA TYR A 111 -24.17 9.81 -18.29
C TYR A 111 -25.23 10.42 -17.38
N ALA A 112 -26.21 9.61 -16.97
CA ALA A 112 -27.29 10.05 -16.11
C ALA A 112 -26.82 10.33 -14.64
N ARG A 113 -25.76 9.67 -14.20
CA ARG A 113 -25.19 9.80 -12.88
C ARG A 113 -23.66 9.79 -13.00
N ILE A 114 -23.01 10.78 -12.39
CA ILE A 114 -21.56 10.94 -12.42
C ILE A 114 -21.10 11.07 -10.97
N ALA A 115 -20.20 10.19 -10.56
CA ALA A 115 -19.48 10.29 -9.29
C ALA A 115 -18.04 10.73 -9.54
N VAL A 116 -17.57 11.68 -8.77
CA VAL A 116 -16.19 12.17 -8.82
C VAL A 116 -15.51 11.79 -7.51
N VAL A 117 -14.48 10.94 -7.59
CA VAL A 117 -13.65 10.58 -6.43
C VAL A 117 -12.35 11.36 -6.51
N CYS A 118 -12.13 12.24 -5.54
CA CYS A 118 -10.92 13.08 -5.47
C CYS A 118 -10.53 13.33 -4.02
N GLY A 119 -9.33 13.87 -3.80
CA GLY A 119 -8.97 14.36 -2.47
C GLY A 119 -9.88 15.52 -2.05
N ALA A 120 -10.26 15.54 -0.78
CA ALA A 120 -11.23 16.53 -0.24
C ALA A 120 -10.84 17.98 -0.54
N TRP A 121 -9.55 18.29 -0.54
CA TRP A 121 -8.99 19.60 -0.89
C TRP A 121 -9.46 20.12 -2.26
N HIS A 122 -9.66 19.20 -3.23
CA HIS A 122 -10.05 19.55 -4.60
C HIS A 122 -11.57 19.67 -4.80
N ALA A 123 -12.39 19.16 -3.88
CA ALA A 123 -13.83 19.11 -4.03
C ALA A 123 -14.46 20.50 -4.31
N PRO A 124 -14.08 21.59 -3.61
CA PRO A 124 -14.63 22.91 -3.87
C PRO A 124 -14.39 23.43 -5.30
N ALA A 125 -13.25 23.04 -5.91
CA ALA A 125 -12.91 23.45 -7.27
C ALA A 125 -13.71 22.70 -8.37
N LEU A 126 -14.43 21.64 -7.99
CA LEU A 126 -15.20 20.77 -8.88
C LEU A 126 -16.71 20.95 -8.73
N THR A 127 -17.17 21.75 -7.78
CA THR A 127 -18.58 22.04 -7.47
C THR A 127 -18.98 23.44 -7.89
N GLY A 128 -20.27 23.73 -7.90
CA GLY A 128 -20.79 25.06 -8.20
C GLY A 128 -20.50 25.54 -9.63
N ARG A 129 -20.21 26.84 -9.77
CA ARG A 129 -19.93 27.47 -11.09
C ARG A 129 -18.47 27.24 -11.47
N LEU A 130 -18.23 26.30 -12.36
CA LEU A 130 -16.88 26.02 -12.87
C LEU A 130 -16.31 27.17 -13.71
N PRO A 131 -14.99 27.41 -13.69
CA PRO A 131 -14.29 28.30 -14.59
C PRO A 131 -14.58 27.97 -16.09
N ALA A 132 -14.36 28.93 -16.98
CA ALA A 132 -14.53 28.67 -18.42
C ALA A 132 -13.56 27.59 -18.91
N ALA A 133 -14.02 26.71 -19.81
CA ALA A 133 -13.18 25.65 -20.40
C ALA A 133 -11.91 26.21 -21.07
N SER A 134 -11.96 27.44 -21.60
CA SER A 134 -10.78 28.10 -22.18
C SER A 134 -9.75 28.51 -21.12
N ALA A 135 -10.16 28.79 -19.89
CA ALA A 135 -9.24 29.06 -18.79
C ALA A 135 -8.48 27.79 -18.39
N ASP A 136 -9.20 26.68 -18.24
CA ASP A 136 -8.57 25.38 -17.96
C ASP A 136 -7.64 24.94 -19.11
N ALA A 137 -8.03 25.15 -20.37
CA ALA A 137 -7.18 24.84 -21.51
C ALA A 137 -5.86 25.64 -21.51
N ARG A 138 -5.86 26.87 -21.01
CA ARG A 138 -4.63 27.68 -20.85
C ARG A 138 -3.71 27.13 -19.77
N LEU A 139 -4.25 26.70 -18.64
CA LEU A 139 -3.48 26.07 -17.56
C LEU A 139 -2.85 24.74 -18.02
N LEU A 140 -3.55 24.00 -18.88
CA LEU A 140 -3.11 22.71 -19.43
C LEU A 140 -2.27 22.87 -20.72
N ALA A 141 -2.00 24.10 -21.20
CA ALA A 141 -1.19 24.31 -22.38
C ALA A 141 0.27 23.88 -22.12
N ARG A 142 0.80 23.06 -23.03
CA ARG A 142 2.18 22.54 -23.00
C ARG A 142 2.53 21.73 -21.74
N PRO A 143 1.75 20.68 -21.35
CA PRO A 143 2.14 19.80 -20.28
C PRO A 143 3.44 19.07 -20.66
N ARG A 144 4.33 18.87 -19.69
CA ARG A 144 5.41 17.88 -19.84
C ARG A 144 4.76 16.52 -20.05
N LYS A 145 5.05 15.87 -21.16
CA LYS A 145 4.59 14.50 -21.42
C LYS A 145 5.62 13.55 -20.84
N THR A 146 5.21 12.76 -19.86
CA THR A 146 6.00 11.63 -19.35
C THR A 146 5.36 10.35 -19.87
N THR A 147 6.17 9.43 -20.35
CA THR A 147 5.68 8.08 -20.69
C THR A 147 5.29 7.41 -19.39
N THR A 148 4.03 7.05 -19.27
CA THR A 148 3.51 6.36 -18.09
C THR A 148 2.86 5.06 -18.51
N GLU A 149 3.07 4.02 -17.73
CA GLU A 149 2.36 2.76 -17.84
C GLU A 149 1.42 2.63 -16.64
N LEU A 150 0.17 2.22 -16.91
CA LEU A 150 -0.84 2.04 -15.88
C LEU A 150 -1.09 0.56 -15.70
N THR A 151 -0.98 0.10 -14.48
CA THR A 151 -1.34 -1.26 -14.12
C THR A 151 -2.26 -1.26 -12.90
N TRP A 152 -3.09 -2.28 -12.81
CA TRP A 152 -3.91 -2.52 -11.65
C TRP A 152 -3.20 -3.53 -10.75
N VAL A 153 -2.90 -3.15 -9.52
CA VAL A 153 -2.24 -3.99 -8.53
C VAL A 153 -3.15 -4.22 -7.32
N PRO A 154 -3.12 -5.42 -6.71
CA PRO A 154 -3.83 -5.65 -5.46
C PRO A 154 -3.10 -4.91 -4.32
N TRP A 155 -3.84 -4.15 -3.52
CA TRP A 155 -3.33 -3.49 -2.33
C TRP A 155 -3.57 -4.33 -1.08
N THR A 156 -2.70 -4.15 -0.07
CA THR A 156 -2.90 -4.73 1.27
C THR A 156 -3.39 -3.66 2.23
N HIS A 157 -4.09 -4.07 3.28
CA HIS A 157 -4.49 -3.18 4.36
C HIS A 157 -3.27 -2.52 5.02
N SER A 158 -2.18 -3.25 5.23
CA SER A 158 -0.94 -2.70 5.78
C SER A 158 -0.36 -1.55 4.92
N ARG A 159 -0.56 -1.59 3.60
CA ARG A 159 -0.16 -0.50 2.71
C ARG A 159 -1.09 0.70 2.78
N LEU A 160 -2.38 0.47 3.00
CA LEU A 160 -3.33 1.57 3.25
C LEU A 160 -3.05 2.27 4.59
N ALA A 161 -2.55 1.53 5.58
CA ALA A 161 -2.16 2.07 6.87
C ALA A 161 -0.84 2.85 6.84
N PHE A 162 -0.04 2.69 5.79
CA PHE A 162 1.24 3.39 5.67
C PHE A 162 1.03 4.87 5.37
N ALA A 163 1.49 5.73 6.27
CA ALA A 163 1.45 7.17 6.08
C ALA A 163 2.39 7.58 4.94
N SER A 164 1.84 8.01 3.81
CA SER A 164 2.62 8.57 2.70
C SER A 164 2.69 10.10 2.82
N GLY A 165 3.58 10.75 2.08
CA GLY A 165 3.96 12.17 2.20
C GLY A 165 2.84 13.24 2.20
N TYR A 166 1.57 12.83 2.14
CA TYR A 166 0.40 13.70 2.33
C TYR A 166 -0.34 13.45 3.66
N GLY A 167 0.18 12.59 4.55
CA GLY A 167 -0.56 12.14 5.72
C GLY A 167 -1.77 11.27 5.37
N ALA A 168 -1.90 10.84 4.11
CA ALA A 168 -3.05 10.09 3.61
C ALA A 168 -2.91 8.60 3.87
N GLY A 169 -2.66 8.21 5.12
CA GLY A 169 -2.81 6.84 5.57
C GLY A 169 -4.12 6.68 6.33
N VAL A 170 -4.68 5.48 6.33
CA VAL A 170 -5.79 5.10 7.20
C VAL A 170 -5.23 4.14 8.23
N ALA A 171 -5.14 4.55 9.50
CA ALA A 171 -4.51 3.74 10.54
C ALA A 171 -5.28 2.43 10.79
N SER A 172 -6.58 2.41 10.47
CA SER A 172 -7.49 1.30 10.76
C SER A 172 -8.24 0.72 9.55
N PRO A 173 -7.56 0.34 8.46
CA PRO A 173 -8.23 -0.12 7.24
C PRO A 173 -9.07 -1.38 7.45
N GLY A 174 -8.69 -2.28 8.36
CA GLY A 174 -9.45 -3.48 8.70
C GLY A 174 -10.77 -3.14 9.41
N TRP A 175 -10.75 -2.12 10.29
CA TRP A 175 -11.95 -1.62 10.95
C TRP A 175 -12.95 -1.04 9.94
N TYR A 176 -12.51 -0.16 9.05
CA TYR A 176 -13.40 0.42 8.01
C TYR A 176 -13.90 -0.63 7.02
N ALA A 177 -13.07 -1.57 6.62
CA ALA A 177 -13.52 -2.69 5.78
C ALA A 177 -14.57 -3.54 6.48
N HIS A 178 -14.42 -3.74 7.81
CA HIS A 178 -15.41 -4.43 8.61
C HIS A 178 -16.74 -3.66 8.66
N LEU A 179 -16.72 -2.38 8.98
CA LEU A 179 -17.93 -1.53 9.02
C LEU A 179 -18.65 -1.51 7.66
N PHE A 180 -17.91 -1.42 6.57
CA PHE A 180 -18.45 -1.40 5.21
C PHE A 180 -19.12 -2.72 4.82
N THR A 181 -18.60 -3.85 5.29
CA THR A 181 -19.10 -5.19 4.91
C THR A 181 -20.10 -5.77 5.88
N ALA A 182 -20.13 -5.30 7.13
CA ALA A 182 -21.06 -5.81 8.15
C ALA A 182 -22.49 -5.34 7.86
N THR A 183 -23.38 -6.29 7.60
CA THR A 183 -24.80 -6.03 7.30
C THR A 183 -25.67 -5.94 8.56
N ASP A 184 -25.22 -6.55 9.66
CA ASP A 184 -25.92 -6.61 10.94
C ASP A 184 -24.91 -6.76 12.09
N ALA A 185 -25.29 -6.31 13.29
CA ALA A 185 -24.53 -6.45 14.54
C ALA A 185 -23.01 -6.20 14.39
N PRO A 186 -22.55 -5.04 13.84
CA PRO A 186 -21.16 -4.83 13.47
C PRO A 186 -20.21 -5.03 14.66
N ILE A 187 -20.57 -4.58 15.84
CA ILE A 187 -19.72 -4.66 17.02
C ILE A 187 -19.54 -6.10 17.51
N ALA A 188 -20.61 -6.89 17.52
CA ALA A 188 -20.52 -8.30 17.92
C ALA A 188 -19.70 -9.12 16.90
N ARG A 189 -19.87 -8.84 15.61
CA ARG A 189 -19.05 -9.46 14.55
C ARG A 189 -17.60 -9.07 14.64
N TRP A 190 -17.31 -7.81 14.95
CA TRP A 190 -15.95 -7.33 15.18
C TRP A 190 -15.24 -8.12 16.28
N PHE A 191 -15.82 -8.19 17.48
CA PHE A 191 -15.23 -8.95 18.57
C PHE A 191 -15.14 -10.44 18.31
N THR A 192 -16.04 -11.00 17.47
CA THR A 192 -15.92 -12.38 17.01
C THR A 192 -14.69 -12.56 16.11
N GLY A 193 -14.41 -11.59 15.23
CA GLY A 193 -13.20 -11.56 14.43
C GLY A 193 -11.92 -11.43 15.28
N VAL A 194 -11.91 -10.50 16.23
CA VAL A 194 -10.82 -10.33 17.21
C VAL A 194 -10.55 -11.63 17.97
N ALA A 195 -11.61 -12.33 18.44
CA ALA A 195 -11.49 -13.63 19.08
C ALA A 195 -10.87 -14.68 18.14
N GLY A 196 -11.17 -14.62 16.85
CA GLY A 196 -10.53 -15.45 15.80
C GLY A 196 -9.02 -15.21 15.74
N VAL A 197 -8.61 -13.96 15.58
CA VAL A 197 -7.19 -13.55 15.56
C VAL A 197 -6.43 -14.05 16.79
N LEU A 198 -7.00 -13.85 17.98
CA LEU A 198 -6.34 -14.29 19.22
C LEU A 198 -6.21 -15.82 19.31
N ARG A 199 -7.23 -16.57 18.87
CA ARG A 199 -7.17 -18.04 18.86
C ARG A 199 -6.16 -18.61 17.87
N GLU A 200 -5.94 -17.94 16.74
CA GLU A 200 -4.88 -18.30 15.78
C GLU A 200 -3.48 -18.19 16.37
N HIS A 201 -3.34 -17.38 17.45
CA HIS A 201 -2.09 -17.24 18.20
C HIS A 201 -2.11 -18.05 19.52
N ASP A 202 -2.94 -19.10 19.60
CA ASP A 202 -3.07 -19.97 20.78
C ASP A 202 -3.51 -19.24 22.08
N LEU A 203 -4.14 -18.06 21.93
CA LEU A 203 -4.69 -17.32 23.08
C LEU A 203 -6.17 -17.71 23.29
N PRO A 204 -6.52 -18.25 24.47
CA PRO A 204 -7.87 -18.74 24.72
C PRO A 204 -8.86 -17.58 24.91
N VAL A 205 -9.77 -17.39 23.99
CA VAL A 205 -10.87 -16.41 24.10
C VAL A 205 -12.19 -17.14 24.02
N SER A 206 -13.02 -16.97 25.05
CA SER A 206 -14.34 -17.58 25.16
C SER A 206 -15.45 -16.68 24.58
N THR A 207 -16.63 -17.25 24.35
CA THR A 207 -17.82 -16.48 23.98
C THR A 207 -18.20 -15.45 25.06
N ALA A 208 -17.91 -15.73 26.34
CA ALA A 208 -18.15 -14.78 27.41
C ALA A 208 -17.29 -13.51 27.24
N HIS A 209 -16.02 -13.65 26.84
CA HIS A 209 -15.17 -12.48 26.54
C HIS A 209 -15.76 -11.64 25.42
N VAL A 210 -16.30 -12.24 24.36
CA VAL A 210 -16.95 -11.51 23.26
C VAL A 210 -18.16 -10.72 23.78
N ILE A 211 -19.03 -11.36 24.57
CA ILE A 211 -20.24 -10.72 25.13
C ILE A 211 -19.87 -9.54 26.04
N GLU A 212 -18.91 -9.73 26.93
CA GLU A 212 -18.48 -8.67 27.85
C GLU A 212 -17.75 -7.53 27.12
N SER A 213 -17.00 -7.82 26.08
CA SER A 213 -16.37 -6.78 25.24
C SER A 213 -17.44 -5.93 24.53
N VAL A 214 -18.49 -6.55 23.98
CA VAL A 214 -19.62 -5.80 23.37
C VAL A 214 -20.26 -4.89 24.41
N ARG A 215 -20.60 -5.41 25.59
CA ARG A 215 -21.24 -4.66 26.65
C ARG A 215 -20.38 -3.48 27.14
N LEU A 216 -19.07 -3.72 27.27
CA LEU A 216 -18.14 -2.68 27.69
C LEU A 216 -18.02 -1.59 26.63
N ALA A 217 -17.88 -1.95 25.34
CA ALA A 217 -17.81 -0.99 24.24
C ALA A 217 -19.09 -0.13 24.15
N GLU A 218 -20.27 -0.76 24.25
CA GLU A 218 -21.55 -0.05 24.27
C GLU A 218 -21.69 0.91 25.49
N ALA A 219 -21.23 0.49 26.67
CA ALA A 219 -21.21 1.33 27.86
C ALA A 219 -20.26 2.52 27.70
N LEU A 220 -19.07 2.31 27.14
CA LEU A 220 -18.12 3.39 26.86
C LEU A 220 -18.68 4.39 25.86
N ALA A 221 -19.31 3.92 24.78
CA ALA A 221 -19.96 4.77 23.79
C ALA A 221 -21.08 5.62 24.45
N ALA A 222 -21.94 4.99 25.25
CA ALA A 222 -23.00 5.70 25.97
C ALA A 222 -22.45 6.76 26.93
N LEU A 223 -21.38 6.48 27.66
CA LEU A 223 -20.71 7.46 28.55
C LEU A 223 -20.12 8.64 27.76
N ARG A 224 -19.67 8.41 26.53
CA ARG A 224 -19.09 9.43 25.65
C ARG A 224 -20.16 10.14 24.80
N GLY A 225 -21.43 9.77 24.94
CA GLY A 225 -22.54 10.35 24.18
C GLY A 225 -22.55 9.95 22.70
N ARG A 226 -21.86 8.87 22.34
CA ARG A 226 -21.80 8.34 20.95
C ARG A 226 -22.97 7.41 20.68
N PRO A 227 -23.55 7.44 19.47
CA PRO A 227 -24.68 6.57 19.11
C PRO A 227 -24.27 5.09 18.96
N LEU A 228 -23.03 4.83 18.58
CA LEU A 228 -22.44 3.49 18.40
C LEU A 228 -21.00 3.49 18.92
N PRO A 229 -20.49 2.32 19.37
CA PRO A 229 -19.08 2.17 19.67
C PRO A 229 -18.22 2.38 18.43
N GLY A 230 -17.21 3.22 18.53
CA GLY A 230 -16.22 3.42 17.50
C GLY A 230 -14.94 2.64 17.79
N LEU A 231 -13.90 2.90 16.99
CA LEU A 231 -12.61 2.20 17.11
C LEU A 231 -12.00 2.32 18.51
N SER A 232 -12.10 3.48 19.14
CA SER A 232 -11.56 3.69 20.50
C SER A 232 -12.27 2.81 21.53
N GLU A 233 -13.59 2.77 21.53
CA GLU A 233 -14.39 1.97 22.47
C GLU A 233 -14.15 0.47 22.27
N VAL A 234 -14.11 0.00 21.01
CA VAL A 234 -13.86 -1.43 20.76
C VAL A 234 -12.42 -1.84 21.08
N SER A 235 -11.45 -0.95 20.89
CA SER A 235 -10.04 -1.20 21.24
C SER A 235 -9.84 -1.24 22.77
N GLU A 236 -10.43 -0.32 23.51
CA GLU A 236 -10.39 -0.30 24.97
C GLU A 236 -11.07 -1.53 25.57
N ALA A 237 -12.21 -1.93 25.00
CA ALA A 237 -12.93 -3.12 25.45
C ALA A 237 -12.14 -4.41 25.12
N ALA A 238 -11.55 -4.51 23.94
CA ALA A 238 -10.67 -5.63 23.59
C ALA A 238 -9.47 -5.70 24.53
N TRP A 239 -8.82 -4.59 24.78
CA TRP A 239 -7.68 -4.52 25.68
C TRP A 239 -8.02 -5.00 27.11
N SER A 240 -9.13 -4.50 27.64
CA SER A 240 -9.53 -4.79 29.03
C SER A 240 -10.04 -6.23 29.22
N VAL A 241 -10.83 -6.75 28.25
CA VAL A 241 -11.56 -8.02 28.42
C VAL A 241 -10.89 -9.19 27.70
N MET A 242 -10.34 -8.97 26.52
CA MET A 242 -9.78 -10.05 25.68
C MET A 242 -8.26 -10.17 25.81
N CYS A 243 -7.60 -9.07 26.13
CA CYS A 243 -6.14 -9.01 26.25
C CYS A 243 -5.64 -8.93 27.70
N ASP A 244 -6.53 -8.93 28.72
CA ASP A 244 -6.18 -8.78 30.14
C ASP A 244 -5.23 -7.61 30.43
N GLY A 245 -5.35 -6.51 29.67
CA GLY A 245 -4.45 -5.36 29.77
C GLY A 245 -3.03 -5.59 29.23
N ASN A 246 -2.78 -6.69 28.52
CA ASN A 246 -1.47 -7.01 27.96
C ASN A 246 -1.23 -6.28 26.65
N PRO A 247 -0.23 -5.37 26.56
CA PRO A 247 0.03 -4.60 25.35
C PRO A 247 0.52 -5.45 24.16
N VAL A 248 1.21 -6.56 24.42
CA VAL A 248 1.66 -7.47 23.35
C VAL A 248 0.48 -8.17 22.68
N THR A 249 -0.51 -8.58 23.47
CA THR A 249 -1.75 -9.17 22.95
C THR A 249 -2.58 -8.14 22.19
N LEU A 250 -2.63 -6.89 22.66
CA LEU A 250 -3.29 -5.80 21.95
C LEU A 250 -2.62 -5.51 20.59
N ASP A 251 -1.29 -5.59 20.51
CA ASP A 251 -0.57 -5.41 19.25
C ASP A 251 -0.93 -6.51 18.22
N LEU A 252 -1.18 -7.74 18.65
CA LEU A 252 -1.72 -8.79 17.77
C LEU A 252 -3.11 -8.42 17.23
N VAL A 253 -3.99 -7.89 18.09
CA VAL A 253 -5.33 -7.42 17.68
C VAL A 253 -5.19 -6.25 16.70
N THR A 254 -4.31 -5.30 16.99
CA THR A 254 -4.08 -4.13 16.13
C THR A 254 -3.62 -4.56 14.75
N ARG A 255 -2.63 -5.43 14.66
CA ARG A 255 -2.12 -5.92 13.36
C ARG A 255 -3.12 -6.84 12.64
N GLY A 256 -3.73 -7.78 13.35
CA GLY A 256 -4.56 -8.81 12.74
C GLY A 256 -5.99 -8.37 12.44
N ALA A 257 -6.54 -7.40 13.19
CA ALA A 257 -7.91 -6.95 13.03
C ALA A 257 -8.02 -5.46 12.67
N VAL A 258 -7.41 -4.55 13.42
CA VAL A 258 -7.56 -3.10 13.19
C VAL A 258 -6.94 -2.70 11.86
N VAL A 259 -5.71 -3.09 11.60
CA VAL A 259 -5.07 -2.95 10.29
C VAL A 259 -5.56 -4.07 9.36
N GLY A 260 -5.44 -5.32 9.80
CA GLY A 260 -5.75 -6.51 9.03
C GLY A 260 -4.71 -6.78 7.95
N GLU A 261 -4.70 -8.00 7.44
CA GLU A 261 -3.75 -8.46 6.43
C GLU A 261 -4.43 -8.87 5.11
N SER A 262 -5.58 -8.25 4.81
CA SER A 262 -6.28 -8.54 3.58
C SER A 262 -5.49 -8.07 2.36
N LEU A 263 -5.36 -8.96 1.40
CA LEU A 263 -4.85 -8.66 0.06
C LEU A 263 -6.04 -8.43 -0.87
N GLY A 264 -6.10 -7.28 -1.53
CA GLY A 264 -7.09 -6.99 -2.54
C GLY A 264 -6.95 -7.92 -3.76
N GLU A 265 -8.00 -8.04 -4.54
CA GLU A 265 -8.04 -8.85 -5.75
C GLU A 265 -8.07 -7.95 -7.00
N VAL A 266 -7.39 -8.39 -8.04
CA VAL A 266 -7.48 -7.80 -9.38
C VAL A 266 -8.27 -8.78 -10.24
N PRO A 267 -9.34 -8.33 -10.92
CA PRO A 267 -10.12 -9.19 -11.81
C PRO A 267 -9.24 -9.85 -12.88
N GLU A 268 -9.48 -11.12 -13.18
CA GLU A 268 -8.72 -11.86 -14.22
C GLU A 268 -8.87 -11.25 -15.63
N SER A 269 -9.92 -10.45 -15.84
CA SER A 269 -10.16 -9.73 -17.11
C SER A 269 -9.23 -8.53 -17.32
N VAL A 270 -8.49 -8.11 -16.30
CA VAL A 270 -7.53 -7.00 -16.43
C VAL A 270 -6.30 -7.49 -17.16
N PRO A 271 -5.87 -6.84 -18.25
CA PRO A 271 -4.65 -7.22 -18.93
C PRO A 271 -3.44 -7.15 -17.99
N THR A 272 -2.69 -8.23 -17.92
CA THR A 272 -1.43 -8.32 -17.18
C THR A 272 -0.28 -8.57 -18.17
N VAL A 273 0.95 -8.25 -17.76
CA VAL A 273 2.13 -8.56 -18.57
C VAL A 273 2.31 -10.09 -18.69
N PRO A 274 2.83 -10.60 -19.83
CA PRO A 274 3.03 -12.04 -20.03
C PRO A 274 3.81 -12.71 -18.89
N LEU A 275 4.77 -11.99 -18.31
CA LEU A 275 5.56 -12.45 -17.16
C LEU A 275 4.71 -12.73 -15.92
N ASP A 276 3.72 -11.88 -15.59
CA ASP A 276 2.79 -12.13 -14.47
C ASP A 276 1.90 -13.35 -14.76
N THR A 277 1.45 -13.50 -16.01
CA THR A 277 0.67 -14.66 -16.45
C THR A 277 1.46 -15.97 -16.26
N ASP A 278 2.74 -16.00 -16.64
CA ASP A 278 3.62 -17.16 -16.44
C ASP A 278 3.83 -17.44 -14.94
N LEU A 279 4.09 -16.40 -14.14
CA LEU A 279 4.25 -16.54 -12.69
C LEU A 279 2.98 -17.14 -12.04
N ARG A 280 1.79 -16.66 -12.39
CA ARG A 280 0.53 -17.19 -11.85
C ARG A 280 0.30 -18.64 -12.25
N ALA A 281 0.63 -19.00 -13.48
CA ALA A 281 0.55 -20.39 -13.96
C ALA A 281 1.50 -21.32 -13.17
N ARG A 282 2.75 -20.89 -12.94
CA ARG A 282 3.74 -21.63 -12.13
C ARG A 282 3.33 -21.75 -10.68
N ALA A 283 2.87 -20.66 -10.06
CA ALA A 283 2.39 -20.65 -8.69
C ALA A 283 1.22 -21.65 -8.52
N ARG A 284 0.26 -21.68 -9.45
CA ARG A 284 -0.85 -22.64 -9.46
C ARG A 284 -0.36 -24.09 -9.54
N THR A 285 0.58 -24.38 -10.46
CA THR A 285 1.18 -25.71 -10.62
C THR A 285 1.90 -26.17 -9.34
N LEU A 286 2.62 -25.27 -8.69
CA LEU A 286 3.36 -25.52 -7.46
C LEU A 286 2.50 -25.41 -6.19
N ARG A 287 1.19 -25.13 -6.31
CA ARG A 287 0.25 -24.94 -5.20
C ARG A 287 0.68 -23.85 -4.23
N LEU A 288 1.29 -22.79 -4.74
CA LEU A 288 1.63 -21.59 -4.00
C LEU A 288 0.47 -20.61 -4.05
N LYS A 289 0.18 -19.97 -2.93
CA LYS A 289 -0.87 -18.95 -2.82
C LYS A 289 -0.21 -17.58 -2.63
N PHE A 290 -0.70 -16.59 -3.36
CA PHE A 290 -0.39 -15.19 -3.11
C PHE A 290 -1.11 -14.78 -1.82
N SER A 291 -0.38 -14.36 -0.82
CA SER A 291 -0.91 -13.92 0.48
C SER A 291 -0.07 -12.79 1.02
N ALA A 292 -0.71 -11.77 1.58
CA ALA A 292 -0.03 -10.71 2.30
C ALA A 292 0.48 -11.19 3.67
N GLU A 293 -0.15 -12.25 4.20
CA GLU A 293 0.27 -12.90 5.44
C GLU A 293 1.60 -13.64 5.23
N GLN A 294 2.48 -13.48 6.21
CA GLN A 294 3.78 -14.13 6.25
C GLN A 294 3.63 -15.62 6.54
N LYS A 295 4.18 -16.48 5.69
CA LYS A 295 4.09 -17.93 5.82
C LYS A 295 5.45 -18.60 5.68
N LEU A 296 5.80 -19.42 6.67
CA LEU A 296 6.98 -20.28 6.60
C LEU A 296 6.69 -21.55 5.82
N VAL A 297 7.57 -21.86 4.88
CA VAL A 297 7.52 -23.08 4.06
C VAL A 297 8.84 -23.81 4.14
N SER A 298 8.80 -25.09 4.56
CA SER A 298 9.97 -25.98 4.58
C SER A 298 10.00 -26.80 3.29
N LEU A 299 11.12 -26.77 2.58
CA LEU A 299 11.35 -27.46 1.33
C LEU A 299 12.41 -28.56 1.51
N ASP A 300 12.18 -29.73 0.90
CA ASP A 300 13.16 -30.80 0.76
C ASP A 300 13.59 -30.86 -0.71
N LEU A 301 14.78 -30.37 -1.01
CA LEU A 301 15.29 -30.21 -2.37
C LEU A 301 15.46 -31.53 -3.14
N ARG A 302 15.38 -32.67 -2.47
CA ARG A 302 15.35 -33.98 -3.10
C ARG A 302 14.01 -34.27 -3.81
N LYS A 303 12.97 -33.50 -3.46
CA LYS A 303 11.66 -33.60 -4.10
C LYS A 303 11.59 -32.63 -5.26
N PRO A 304 11.26 -33.07 -6.48
CA PRO A 304 11.21 -32.20 -7.65
C PRO A 304 10.29 -30.97 -7.48
N SER A 305 9.15 -31.15 -6.81
CA SER A 305 8.21 -30.04 -6.55
C SER A 305 8.78 -28.97 -5.61
N ASP A 306 9.56 -29.39 -4.61
CA ASP A 306 10.13 -28.46 -3.64
C ASP A 306 11.38 -27.79 -4.22
N LEU A 307 12.18 -28.50 -5.02
CA LEU A 307 13.26 -27.92 -5.80
C LEU A 307 12.72 -26.84 -6.76
N ALA A 308 11.63 -27.13 -7.48
CA ALA A 308 11.02 -26.18 -8.39
C ALA A 308 10.50 -24.92 -7.68
N LYS A 309 10.00 -25.02 -6.42
CA LYS A 309 9.64 -23.87 -5.61
C LYS A 309 10.85 -23.02 -5.22
N SER A 310 11.93 -23.67 -4.74
CA SER A 310 13.18 -23.00 -4.41
C SER A 310 13.74 -22.25 -5.61
N GLN A 311 13.80 -22.90 -6.78
CA GLN A 311 14.23 -22.28 -8.03
C GLN A 311 13.35 -21.07 -8.41
N LEU A 312 12.01 -21.19 -8.32
CA LEU A 312 11.10 -20.10 -8.61
C LEU A 312 11.36 -18.90 -7.70
N PHE A 313 11.54 -19.08 -6.40
CA PHE A 313 11.80 -17.98 -5.48
C PHE A 313 13.13 -17.29 -5.78
N ARG A 314 14.17 -18.04 -6.16
CA ARG A 314 15.47 -17.48 -6.55
C ARG A 314 15.38 -16.72 -7.88
N GLN A 315 14.66 -17.24 -8.86
CA GLN A 315 14.40 -16.56 -10.14
C GLN A 315 13.67 -15.23 -9.92
N LEU A 316 12.68 -15.21 -9.04
CA LEU A 316 11.96 -14.00 -8.68
C LEU A 316 12.84 -13.00 -7.93
N ALA A 317 13.72 -13.46 -7.05
CA ALA A 317 14.66 -12.58 -6.35
C ALA A 317 15.62 -11.88 -7.33
N ILE A 318 16.10 -12.57 -8.38
CA ILE A 318 16.89 -11.97 -9.47
C ILE A 318 16.12 -10.84 -10.16
N LEU A 319 14.80 -10.98 -10.30
CA LEU A 319 13.92 -9.96 -10.90
C LEU A 319 13.47 -8.86 -9.90
N GLY A 320 14.04 -8.83 -8.69
CA GLY A 320 13.66 -7.88 -7.64
C GLY A 320 12.30 -8.18 -6.99
N VAL A 321 11.73 -9.38 -7.20
CA VAL A 321 10.47 -9.83 -6.62
C VAL A 321 10.76 -10.73 -5.42
N GLY A 322 10.75 -10.15 -4.22
CA GLY A 322 11.09 -10.83 -2.97
C GLY A 322 9.92 -11.64 -2.36
N TRP A 323 9.11 -12.33 -3.16
CA TRP A 323 7.99 -13.13 -2.65
C TRP A 323 8.43 -14.22 -1.66
N GLY A 324 9.58 -14.84 -1.88
CA GLY A 324 10.21 -15.78 -0.95
C GLY A 324 11.57 -15.26 -0.51
N THR A 325 11.82 -15.23 0.79
CA THR A 325 13.12 -14.94 1.40
C THR A 325 13.62 -16.16 2.17
N PRO A 326 14.89 -16.58 1.96
CA PRO A 326 15.42 -17.73 2.66
C PRO A 326 15.64 -17.43 4.14
N ASP A 327 15.23 -18.35 5.02
CA ASP A 327 15.54 -18.31 6.45
C ASP A 327 16.74 -19.22 6.74
N ALA A 328 17.93 -18.63 6.70
CA ALA A 328 19.18 -19.36 6.91
C ALA A 328 19.30 -19.96 8.33
N ALA A 329 18.70 -19.32 9.34
CA ALA A 329 18.78 -19.78 10.73
C ALA A 329 17.98 -21.07 10.98
N ARG A 330 16.93 -21.29 10.17
CA ARG A 330 16.07 -22.48 10.28
C ARG A 330 16.37 -23.55 9.22
N SER A 331 17.19 -23.23 8.24
CA SER A 331 17.62 -24.19 7.21
C SER A 331 18.63 -25.17 7.80
N THR A 332 18.36 -26.47 7.69
CA THR A 332 19.20 -27.52 8.27
C THR A 332 19.75 -28.47 7.21
N GLY A 333 21.08 -28.51 7.09
CA GLY A 333 21.78 -29.39 6.15
C GLY A 333 21.65 -28.98 4.68
N THR A 334 22.23 -29.78 3.78
CA THR A 334 22.39 -29.43 2.35
C THR A 334 21.08 -29.50 1.54
N PHE A 335 20.06 -30.22 2.02
CA PHE A 335 18.86 -30.51 1.25
C PHE A 335 17.58 -29.93 1.84
N LYS A 336 17.63 -29.24 2.97
CA LYS A 336 16.47 -28.64 3.60
C LYS A 336 16.60 -27.13 3.64
N GLU A 337 15.66 -26.43 3.03
CA GLU A 337 15.55 -24.99 3.04
C GLU A 337 14.24 -24.59 3.72
N VAL A 338 14.30 -23.49 4.47
CA VAL A 338 13.10 -22.82 5.00
C VAL A 338 13.00 -21.47 4.34
N TRP A 339 11.81 -21.17 3.84
CA TRP A 339 11.51 -19.92 3.15
C TRP A 339 10.38 -19.22 3.85
N ASN A 340 10.51 -17.90 3.94
CA ASN A 340 9.45 -17.04 4.40
C ASN A 340 8.78 -16.42 3.17
N LEU A 341 7.49 -16.70 2.99
CA LEU A 341 6.69 -16.23 1.86
C LEU A 341 5.78 -15.09 2.31
N GLN A 342 5.82 -13.99 1.58
CA GLN A 342 4.89 -12.88 1.75
C GLN A 342 4.75 -12.16 0.41
N TRP A 343 3.52 -12.05 -0.09
CA TRP A 343 3.27 -11.29 -1.31
C TRP A 343 3.02 -9.82 -0.96
N GLN A 344 3.67 -8.93 -1.71
CA GLN A 344 3.50 -7.48 -1.60
C GLN A 344 3.00 -6.91 -2.92
N PRO A 345 2.12 -5.89 -2.90
CA PRO A 345 1.57 -5.26 -4.12
C PRO A 345 2.64 -4.73 -5.07
N GLU A 346 3.76 -4.25 -4.54
CA GLU A 346 4.89 -3.73 -5.28
C GLU A 346 5.52 -4.77 -6.20
N PHE A 347 5.38 -6.04 -5.89
CA PHE A 347 5.90 -7.11 -6.74
C PHE A 347 5.20 -7.17 -8.09
N ALA A 348 3.93 -6.76 -8.17
CA ALA A 348 3.25 -6.63 -9.46
C ALA A 348 3.90 -5.53 -10.34
N VAL A 349 4.31 -4.42 -9.73
CA VAL A 349 5.05 -3.37 -10.43
C VAL A 349 6.44 -3.86 -10.84
N ARG A 350 7.15 -4.56 -9.95
CA ARG A 350 8.46 -5.16 -10.27
C ARG A 350 8.37 -6.15 -11.44
N LEU A 351 7.30 -6.94 -11.53
CA LEU A 351 7.08 -7.84 -12.66
C LEU A 351 6.89 -7.09 -14.00
N ILE A 352 6.24 -5.92 -13.96
CA ILE A 352 6.12 -5.07 -15.16
C ILE A 352 7.49 -4.57 -15.59
N ASP A 353 8.27 -4.02 -14.68
CA ASP A 353 9.64 -3.57 -14.95
C ASP A 353 10.51 -4.72 -15.48
N ALA A 354 10.40 -5.90 -14.86
CA ALA A 354 11.15 -7.09 -15.24
C ALA A 354 10.70 -7.68 -16.60
N SER A 355 9.49 -7.37 -17.07
CA SER A 355 8.97 -7.88 -18.35
C SER A 355 9.79 -7.44 -19.57
N ARG A 356 10.60 -6.38 -19.42
CA ARG A 356 11.59 -5.96 -20.45
C ARG A 356 12.65 -7.02 -20.72
N HIS A 357 12.94 -7.89 -19.74
CA HIS A 357 13.95 -8.95 -19.87
C HIS A 357 13.38 -10.24 -20.47
N GLY A 358 12.04 -10.46 -20.44
CA GLY A 358 11.43 -11.65 -21.00
C GLY A 358 9.97 -11.85 -20.61
N ASN A 359 9.33 -12.80 -21.27
CA ASN A 359 7.90 -13.08 -21.10
C ASN A 359 7.62 -14.23 -20.11
N THR A 360 8.66 -14.96 -19.68
CA THR A 360 8.55 -16.03 -18.67
C THR A 360 9.53 -15.80 -17.54
N VAL A 361 9.23 -16.30 -16.35
CA VAL A 361 10.09 -16.09 -15.17
C VAL A 361 11.52 -16.58 -15.40
N PRO A 362 11.78 -17.79 -15.96
CA PRO A 362 13.17 -18.22 -16.22
C PRO A 362 13.85 -17.37 -17.29
N SER A 363 13.16 -17.05 -18.41
CA SER A 363 13.80 -16.28 -19.48
C SER A 363 14.14 -14.87 -19.05
N ALA A 364 13.26 -14.23 -18.29
CA ALA A 364 13.48 -12.90 -17.74
C ALA A 364 14.64 -12.90 -16.72
N ALA A 365 14.67 -13.90 -15.82
CA ALA A 365 15.73 -14.02 -14.83
C ALA A 365 17.09 -14.30 -15.50
N SER A 366 17.15 -15.17 -16.51
CA SER A 366 18.37 -15.42 -17.29
C SER A 366 18.88 -14.14 -17.96
N ALA A 367 17.99 -13.38 -18.63
CA ALA A 367 18.36 -12.14 -19.30
C ALA A 367 18.81 -11.05 -18.30
N ALA A 368 18.18 -10.96 -17.15
CA ALA A 368 18.57 -10.02 -16.09
C ALA A 368 19.97 -10.33 -15.52
N LEU A 369 20.32 -11.60 -15.38
CA LEU A 369 21.67 -12.00 -14.98
C LEU A 369 22.75 -11.69 -16.02
N LEU A 370 22.37 -11.56 -17.28
CA LEU A 370 23.29 -11.27 -18.39
C LEU A 370 23.44 -9.77 -18.67
N GLU A 371 22.81 -8.89 -17.90
CA GLU A 371 23.12 -7.48 -17.98
C GLU A 371 24.62 -7.22 -17.72
N PRO A 372 25.24 -6.17 -18.32
CA PRO A 372 26.69 -6.00 -18.28
C PRO A 372 27.25 -6.06 -16.86
N ILE A 373 28.02 -7.09 -16.58
CA ILE A 373 28.69 -7.30 -15.30
C ILE A 373 30.18 -6.94 -15.51
N GLY A 374 30.60 -5.84 -14.90
CA GLY A 374 31.95 -5.30 -15.13
C GLY A 374 33.07 -5.85 -14.22
N THR A 375 32.77 -6.77 -13.29
CA THR A 375 33.74 -7.25 -12.32
C THR A 375 33.66 -8.77 -12.10
N LEU A 376 34.82 -9.40 -11.91
CA LEU A 376 34.90 -10.85 -11.63
C LEU A 376 34.07 -11.31 -10.42
N PRO A 377 34.03 -10.59 -9.27
CA PRO A 377 33.13 -10.96 -8.17
C PRO A 377 31.66 -10.97 -8.55
N ALA A 378 31.21 -10.01 -9.37
CA ALA A 378 29.83 -9.93 -9.81
C ALA A 378 29.48 -11.07 -10.80
N ILE A 379 30.41 -11.45 -11.69
CA ILE A 379 30.25 -12.62 -12.57
C ILE A 379 30.13 -13.89 -11.74
N THR A 380 31.01 -14.07 -10.73
CA THR A 380 30.98 -15.24 -9.84
C THR A 380 29.63 -15.33 -9.11
N ALA A 381 29.14 -14.22 -8.58
CA ALA A 381 27.82 -14.17 -7.91
C ALA A 381 26.68 -14.49 -8.89
N ALA A 382 26.73 -14.00 -10.12
CA ALA A 382 25.72 -14.31 -11.14
C ALA A 382 25.73 -15.79 -11.55
N VAL A 383 26.90 -16.41 -11.68
CA VAL A 383 27.04 -17.86 -11.93
C VAL A 383 26.45 -18.68 -10.78
N GLU A 384 26.75 -18.31 -9.53
CA GLU A 384 26.16 -18.95 -8.35
C GLU A 384 24.63 -18.83 -8.34
N GLN A 385 24.10 -17.63 -8.60
CA GLN A 385 22.66 -17.40 -8.68
C GLN A 385 22.03 -18.22 -9.82
N ALA A 386 22.66 -18.30 -10.99
CA ALA A 386 22.17 -19.08 -12.11
C ALA A 386 22.06 -20.58 -11.77
N LEU A 387 23.11 -21.14 -11.14
CA LEU A 387 23.12 -22.53 -10.70
C LEU A 387 22.02 -22.82 -9.68
N LEU A 388 21.91 -21.99 -8.65
CA LEU A 388 20.89 -22.15 -7.61
C LEU A 388 19.46 -21.97 -8.12
N ALA A 389 19.28 -21.10 -9.10
CA ALA A 389 17.98 -20.81 -9.72
C ALA A 389 17.61 -21.80 -10.85
N GLY A 390 18.51 -22.73 -11.23
CA GLY A 390 18.28 -23.66 -12.32
C GLY A 390 18.18 -22.96 -13.69
N LEU A 391 19.01 -21.95 -13.92
CA LEU A 391 19.05 -21.16 -15.16
C LEU A 391 20.23 -21.62 -16.05
N ASP A 392 20.16 -22.86 -16.52
CA ASP A 392 21.26 -23.49 -17.27
C ASP A 392 21.63 -22.72 -18.53
N ASP A 393 20.66 -22.09 -19.18
CA ASP A 393 20.87 -21.27 -20.39
C ASP A 393 21.70 -20.00 -20.14
N ALA A 394 21.73 -19.49 -18.90
CA ALA A 394 22.52 -18.32 -18.54
C ALA A 394 24.00 -18.66 -18.27
N LEU A 395 24.33 -19.92 -17.97
CA LEU A 395 25.68 -20.30 -17.57
C LEU A 395 26.73 -20.13 -18.68
N PRO A 396 26.54 -20.62 -19.94
CA PRO A 396 27.54 -20.47 -20.97
C PRO A 396 27.96 -19.01 -21.25
N PRO A 397 27.03 -18.06 -21.42
CA PRO A 397 27.43 -16.66 -21.64
C PRO A 397 28.09 -16.02 -20.41
N LEU A 398 27.69 -16.38 -19.17
CA LEU A 398 28.33 -15.87 -17.95
C LEU A 398 29.77 -16.37 -17.76
N LEU A 399 30.09 -17.56 -18.28
CA LEU A 399 31.44 -18.11 -18.20
C LEU A 399 32.40 -17.55 -19.26
N VAL A 400 31.84 -16.82 -20.25
CA VAL A 400 32.64 -16.22 -21.33
C VAL A 400 32.80 -14.70 -21.09
N ALA A 401 31.94 -14.11 -20.24
CA ALA A 401 31.98 -12.69 -19.89
C ALA A 401 33.14 -12.37 -18.93
#